data_d4b4d27b802b03d18c49b3a93bca2b87
#
_entry.id   d4b4d27b802b03d18c49b3a93bca2b87
#
_cell.length_a   1.000
_cell.length_b   1.000
_cell.length_c   1.000
_cell.angle_alpha   90.00
_cell.angle_beta   90.00
_cell.angle_gamma   90.00
#
_symmetry.space_group_name_H-M   'P 1'
#
loop_
_entity.id
_entity.type
_entity.pdbx_description
1 polymer ?
#
loop_
_entity_poly.entity_id
_entity_poly.type
_entity_poly.pdbx_seq_one_letter_code
_entity_poly.pdbx_strand_id
1 'polypeptide(L)'
;MEWADNFTGLQHIGIPTNDMDKTVEFYKKIGFEVAHETKDGDVRVVFLKLRDVILETYENKEAALCDGAVDHIAFDVVDIEEAYKFITGLQIKILTEITFLPFWEKGVKFFIAQGPNLERLEFAQHIK
;
A
#
# COMPACT_ATOMS: atom_id res chain seq x y z
N MET A 1 -0.18 -32.06 -9.62
CA MET A 1 -0.85 -30.78 -9.34
C MET A 1 -0.40 -29.75 -10.38
N GLU A 2 -1.36 -29.11 -11.02
CA GLU A 2 -1.05 -28.03 -11.93
C GLU A 2 -0.48 -26.84 -11.16
N TRP A 3 0.43 -26.10 -11.78
CA TRP A 3 1.04 -24.95 -11.13
C TRP A 3 -0.02 -23.93 -10.66
N ALA A 4 -1.02 -23.65 -11.51
CA ALA A 4 -2.07 -22.69 -11.17
C ALA A 4 -2.86 -23.10 -9.94
N ASP A 5 -3.05 -24.40 -9.71
CA ASP A 5 -3.78 -24.90 -8.53
C ASP A 5 -2.94 -24.78 -7.25
N ASN A 6 -1.62 -24.74 -7.40
CA ASN A 6 -0.72 -24.55 -6.27
C ASN A 6 -0.57 -23.06 -5.88
N PHE A 7 -0.89 -22.17 -6.79
CA PHE A 7 -0.79 -20.72 -6.60
C PHE A 7 -2.10 -20.20 -6.04
N THR A 8 -2.08 -19.60 -4.84
CA THR A 8 -3.29 -19.16 -4.15
C THR A 8 -3.44 -17.63 -4.05
N GLY A 9 -2.49 -16.89 -4.56
CA GLY A 9 -2.57 -15.43 -4.59
C GLY A 9 -1.34 -14.74 -4.05
N LEU A 10 -1.48 -13.46 -3.78
CA LEU A 10 -0.42 -12.65 -3.19
C LEU A 10 -0.45 -12.82 -1.67
N GLN A 11 0.66 -13.25 -1.07
CA GLN A 11 0.72 -13.45 0.37
C GLN A 11 1.01 -12.15 1.12
N HIS A 12 2.02 -11.40 0.69
CA HIS A 12 2.37 -10.10 1.28
C HIS A 12 3.27 -9.31 0.34
N ILE A 13 3.43 -8.03 0.66
CA ILE A 13 4.34 -7.12 -0.03
C ILE A 13 5.36 -6.65 1.00
N GLY A 14 6.64 -6.75 0.66
CA GLY A 14 7.73 -6.31 1.55
C GLY A 14 8.09 -4.86 1.29
N ILE A 15 8.14 -4.06 2.37
CA ILE A 15 8.51 -2.64 2.30
C ILE A 15 9.58 -2.37 3.35
N PRO A 16 10.84 -2.16 2.94
CA PRO A 16 11.86 -1.77 3.88
C PRO A 16 11.59 -0.36 4.42
N THR A 17 11.99 -0.12 5.65
CA THR A 17 11.82 1.19 6.26
C THR A 17 13.06 1.62 7.02
N ASN A 18 13.25 2.93 7.10
CA ASN A 18 14.28 3.55 7.93
C ASN A 18 13.74 3.93 9.32
N ASP A 19 12.40 3.92 9.48
CA ASP A 19 11.73 4.29 10.72
C ASP A 19 10.45 3.50 10.89
N MET A 20 10.51 2.41 11.65
CA MET A 20 9.38 1.51 11.84
C MET A 20 8.21 2.19 12.53
N ASP A 21 8.48 3.00 13.57
CA ASP A 21 7.40 3.64 14.31
C ASP A 21 6.57 4.57 13.44
N LYS A 22 7.23 5.35 12.58
CA LYS A 22 6.53 6.22 11.62
C LYS A 22 5.76 5.42 10.58
N THR A 23 6.33 4.32 10.10
CA THR A 23 5.68 3.46 9.11
C THR A 23 4.41 2.83 9.68
N VAL A 24 4.51 2.26 10.88
CA VAL A 24 3.35 1.67 11.56
C VAL A 24 2.27 2.72 11.83
N GLU A 25 2.67 3.90 12.33
CA GLU A 25 1.73 4.99 12.59
C GLU A 25 0.98 5.39 11.33
N PHE A 26 1.69 5.56 10.20
CA PHE A 26 1.09 5.92 8.94
C PHE A 26 0.04 4.90 8.50
N TYR A 27 0.41 3.62 8.46
CA TYR A 27 -0.50 2.60 7.98
C TYR A 27 -1.69 2.38 8.92
N LYS A 28 -1.50 2.56 10.22
CA LYS A 28 -2.64 2.54 11.16
C LYS A 28 -3.65 3.64 10.87
N LYS A 29 -3.18 4.84 10.49
CA LYS A 29 -4.08 5.95 10.15
C LYS A 29 -4.99 5.63 8.98
N ILE A 30 -4.51 4.81 8.04
CA ILE A 30 -5.31 4.43 6.87
C ILE A 30 -6.01 3.08 7.04
N GLY A 31 -6.03 2.55 8.26
CA GLY A 31 -6.86 1.41 8.62
C GLY A 31 -6.14 0.08 8.83
N PHE A 32 -4.84 0.03 8.65
CA PHE A 32 -4.10 -1.21 8.90
C PHE A 32 -3.95 -1.47 10.39
N GLU A 33 -3.86 -2.74 10.75
CA GLU A 33 -3.61 -3.18 12.11
C GLU A 33 -2.35 -4.05 12.12
N VAL A 34 -1.66 -4.09 13.25
CA VAL A 34 -0.52 -4.99 13.42
C VAL A 34 -1.03 -6.42 13.52
N ALA A 35 -0.66 -7.25 12.55
CA ALA A 35 -1.03 -8.66 12.54
C ALA A 35 0.03 -9.54 13.22
N HIS A 36 1.29 -9.14 13.12
CA HIS A 36 2.39 -9.91 13.72
C HIS A 36 3.61 -8.99 13.85
N GLU A 37 4.33 -9.13 14.96
CA GLU A 37 5.57 -8.39 15.18
C GLU A 37 6.64 -9.35 15.66
N THR A 38 7.83 -9.24 15.07
CA THR A 38 8.94 -10.11 15.41
C THR A 38 10.27 -9.42 15.06
N LYS A 39 11.35 -10.17 15.16
CA LYS A 39 12.69 -9.73 14.74
C LYS A 39 13.34 -10.81 13.90
N ASP A 40 14.07 -10.38 12.90
CA ASP A 40 14.95 -11.24 12.13
C ASP A 40 16.38 -10.80 12.47
N GLY A 41 17.03 -11.53 13.39
CA GLY A 41 18.25 -11.05 14.01
C GLY A 41 17.97 -9.77 14.79
N ASP A 42 18.64 -8.67 14.44
CA ASP A 42 18.41 -7.36 15.04
C ASP A 42 17.41 -6.50 14.26
N VAL A 43 16.90 -7.00 13.14
CA VAL A 43 15.98 -6.25 12.29
C VAL A 43 14.56 -6.43 12.80
N ARG A 44 13.91 -5.33 13.18
CA ARG A 44 12.52 -5.33 13.60
C ARG A 44 11.62 -5.55 12.40
N VAL A 45 10.67 -6.48 12.51
CA VAL A 45 9.72 -6.84 11.44
C VAL A 45 8.30 -6.71 11.97
N VAL A 46 7.46 -5.97 11.24
CA VAL A 46 6.05 -5.81 11.60
C VAL A 46 5.21 -6.12 10.36
N PHE A 47 4.25 -7.03 10.52
CA PHE A 47 3.26 -7.32 9.50
C PHE A 47 2.01 -6.50 9.78
N LEU A 48 1.56 -5.75 8.78
CA LEU A 48 0.38 -4.89 8.85
C LEU A 48 -0.69 -5.45 7.93
N LYS A 49 -1.94 -5.44 8.39
CA LYS A 49 -3.04 -6.04 7.64
C LYS A 49 -4.24 -5.11 7.58
N LEU A 50 -4.81 -4.97 6.38
CA LEU A 50 -6.12 -4.35 6.14
C LEU A 50 -6.84 -5.21 5.11
N ARG A 51 -7.96 -5.84 5.51
CA ARG A 51 -8.66 -6.81 4.66
C ARG A 51 -7.69 -7.91 4.21
N ASP A 52 -7.56 -8.12 2.90
CA ASP A 52 -6.67 -9.15 2.34
C ASP A 52 -5.26 -8.63 2.04
N VAL A 53 -5.00 -7.35 2.32
CA VAL A 53 -3.69 -6.75 2.07
C VAL A 53 -2.81 -6.96 3.28
N ILE A 54 -1.65 -7.56 3.07
CA ILE A 54 -0.64 -7.74 4.11
C ILE A 54 0.66 -7.10 3.63
N LEU A 55 1.19 -6.20 4.45
CA LEU A 55 2.47 -5.56 4.21
C LEU A 55 3.46 -6.07 5.26
N GLU A 56 4.61 -6.56 4.81
CA GLU A 56 5.71 -6.87 5.70
C GLU A 56 6.65 -5.68 5.71
N THR A 57 6.73 -4.98 6.84
CA THR A 57 7.67 -3.87 6.99
C THR A 57 8.85 -4.33 7.84
N TYR A 58 10.06 -3.99 7.41
CA TYR A 58 11.27 -4.38 8.14
C TYR A 58 12.25 -3.21 8.18
N GLU A 59 12.77 -2.96 9.39
CA GLU A 59 13.59 -1.79 9.65
C GLU A 59 15.07 -2.11 9.42
N ASN A 60 15.44 -2.26 8.16
CA ASN A 60 16.83 -2.50 7.78
C ASN A 60 17.59 -1.20 7.53
N LYS A 61 16.89 -0.05 7.55
CA LYS A 61 17.45 1.30 7.32
C LYS A 61 18.07 1.46 5.93
N GLU A 62 17.57 0.67 4.98
CA GLU A 62 18.03 0.68 3.59
C GLU A 62 16.84 0.91 2.65
N ALA A 63 15.82 1.69 3.09
CA ALA A 63 14.71 2.06 2.23
C ALA A 63 15.21 2.86 1.04
N ALA A 64 14.77 2.49 -0.16
CA ALA A 64 15.24 3.14 -1.38
C ALA A 64 14.77 4.59 -1.49
N LEU A 65 13.63 4.92 -0.89
CA LEU A 65 13.01 6.25 -0.91
C LEU A 65 12.74 6.75 -2.33
N CYS A 66 12.45 5.81 -3.23
CA CYS A 66 12.12 6.09 -4.63
C CYS A 66 11.45 4.85 -5.22
N ASP A 67 10.95 4.98 -6.46
CA ASP A 67 10.40 3.84 -7.19
C ASP A 67 11.49 2.83 -7.52
N GLY A 68 11.10 1.56 -7.61
CA GLY A 68 11.98 0.49 -8.03
C GLY A 68 11.35 -0.30 -9.18
N ALA A 69 11.68 -1.59 -9.26
CA ALA A 69 11.05 -2.48 -10.24
C ALA A 69 9.54 -2.53 -10.07
N VAL A 70 9.06 -2.42 -8.84
CA VAL A 70 7.65 -2.20 -8.54
C VAL A 70 7.47 -0.69 -8.35
N ASP A 71 6.66 -0.08 -9.21
CA ASP A 71 6.47 1.37 -9.24
C ASP A 71 5.45 1.84 -8.20
N HIS A 72 4.37 1.10 -8.02
CA HIS A 72 3.31 1.47 -7.09
C HIS A 72 2.53 0.24 -6.62
N ILE A 73 1.76 0.46 -5.54
CA ILE A 73 0.80 -0.51 -5.03
C ILE A 73 -0.57 0.11 -5.25
N ALA A 74 -1.48 -0.59 -5.93
CA ALA A 74 -2.82 -0.09 -6.17
C ALA A 74 -3.81 -0.83 -5.28
N PHE A 75 -4.56 -0.08 -4.48
CA PHE A 75 -5.65 -0.58 -3.65
C PHE A 75 -6.97 -0.32 -4.34
N ASP A 76 -7.83 -1.34 -4.35
CA ASP A 76 -9.16 -1.21 -4.92
C ASP A 76 -10.09 -0.53 -3.92
N VAL A 77 -10.85 0.47 -4.35
CA VAL A 77 -11.82 1.15 -3.49
C VAL A 77 -13.18 1.18 -4.17
N VAL A 78 -14.23 1.24 -3.34
CA VAL A 78 -15.62 1.28 -3.83
C VAL A 78 -15.98 2.68 -4.30
N ASP A 79 -15.47 3.72 -3.63
CA ASP A 79 -15.81 5.11 -3.89
C ASP A 79 -14.55 5.97 -3.84
N ILE A 80 -14.06 6.37 -5.01
CA ILE A 80 -12.80 7.12 -5.13
C ILE A 80 -12.89 8.52 -4.49
N GLU A 81 -14.06 9.17 -4.56
CA GLU A 81 -14.22 10.50 -3.97
C GLU A 81 -14.13 10.43 -2.44
N GLU A 82 -14.77 9.44 -1.83
CA GLU A 82 -14.69 9.22 -0.39
C GLU A 82 -13.27 8.84 0.04
N ALA A 83 -12.60 8.00 -0.76
CA ALA A 83 -11.20 7.64 -0.49
C ALA A 83 -10.31 8.89 -0.53
N TYR A 84 -10.50 9.75 -1.52
CA TYR A 84 -9.72 10.98 -1.65
C TYR A 84 -9.94 11.91 -0.44
N LYS A 85 -11.19 12.10 -0.04
CA LYS A 85 -11.51 12.91 1.15
C LYS A 85 -10.84 12.36 2.39
N PHE A 86 -10.90 11.05 2.57
CA PHE A 86 -10.32 10.40 3.73
C PHE A 86 -8.80 10.61 3.79
N ILE A 87 -8.11 10.33 2.69
CA ILE A 87 -6.65 10.44 2.60
C ILE A 87 -6.19 11.89 2.76
N THR A 88 -6.84 12.83 2.07
CA THR A 88 -6.47 14.25 2.19
C THR A 88 -6.78 14.80 3.57
N GLY A 89 -7.85 14.31 4.21
CA GLY A 89 -8.20 14.70 5.58
C GLY A 89 -7.14 14.29 6.61
N LEU A 90 -6.33 13.29 6.30
CA LEU A 90 -5.20 12.86 7.14
C LEU A 90 -3.92 13.63 6.83
N GLN A 91 -3.98 14.61 5.92
CA GLN A 91 -2.83 15.43 5.50
C GLN A 91 -1.71 14.61 4.84
N ILE A 92 -2.08 13.53 4.18
CA ILE A 92 -1.15 12.71 3.41
C ILE A 92 -0.91 13.39 2.06
N LYS A 93 0.35 13.44 1.64
CA LYS A 93 0.72 14.09 0.38
C LYS A 93 0.10 13.35 -0.82
N ILE A 94 -0.53 14.10 -1.71
CA ILE A 94 -1.08 13.57 -2.96
C ILE A 94 -0.05 13.80 -4.07
N LEU A 95 0.33 12.74 -4.76
CA LEU A 95 1.28 12.79 -5.87
C LEU A 95 0.57 12.99 -7.20
N THR A 96 -0.61 12.37 -7.36
CA THR A 96 -1.43 12.49 -8.56
C THR A 96 -2.87 12.66 -8.12
N GLU A 97 -3.52 13.73 -8.60
CA GLU A 97 -4.93 14.01 -8.31
C GLU A 97 -5.83 12.98 -8.99
N ILE A 98 -7.13 12.96 -8.61
CA ILE A 98 -8.09 12.03 -9.21
C ILE A 98 -8.06 12.19 -10.73
N THR A 99 -7.80 11.09 -11.42
CA THR A 99 -7.62 11.04 -12.86
C THR A 99 -8.47 9.89 -13.42
N PHE A 100 -9.11 10.13 -14.57
CA PHE A 100 -9.83 9.09 -15.29
C PHE A 100 -8.96 8.54 -16.42
N LEU A 101 -8.96 7.20 -16.54
CA LEU A 101 -8.35 6.51 -17.69
C LEU A 101 -9.37 5.55 -18.29
N PRO A 102 -9.41 5.42 -19.64
CA PRO A 102 -10.38 4.57 -20.32
C PRO A 102 -9.97 3.10 -20.32
N PHE A 103 -9.44 2.61 -19.21
CA PHE A 103 -9.03 1.21 -19.06
C PHE A 103 -10.22 0.37 -18.61
N TRP A 104 -10.19 -0.92 -18.96
CA TRP A 104 -11.26 -1.87 -18.67
C TRP A 104 -12.56 -1.49 -19.43
N GLU A 105 -13.70 -2.02 -19.02
CA GLU A 105 -14.95 -1.81 -19.78
C GLU A 105 -15.42 -0.36 -19.78
N LYS A 106 -15.46 0.27 -18.63
CA LYS A 106 -16.05 1.60 -18.45
C LYS A 106 -15.09 2.63 -17.89
N GLY A 107 -13.83 2.29 -17.83
CA GLY A 107 -12.81 3.18 -17.31
C GLY A 107 -12.50 2.95 -15.85
N VAL A 108 -11.49 3.66 -15.38
CA VAL A 108 -11.04 3.62 -14.00
C VAL A 108 -10.73 5.04 -13.55
N LYS A 109 -11.04 5.35 -12.29
CA LYS A 109 -10.60 6.59 -11.66
C LYS A 109 -9.61 6.24 -10.56
N PHE A 110 -8.55 7.01 -10.44
CA PHE A 110 -7.52 6.77 -9.44
C PHE A 110 -6.88 8.06 -8.97
N PHE A 111 -6.24 8.00 -7.82
CA PHE A 111 -5.28 9.02 -7.37
C PHE A 111 -4.11 8.30 -6.70
N ILE A 112 -3.00 9.01 -6.53
CA ILE A 112 -1.79 8.45 -5.91
C ILE A 112 -1.38 9.32 -4.74
N ALA A 113 -1.17 8.68 -3.58
CA ALA A 113 -0.67 9.29 -2.37
C ALA A 113 0.73 8.77 -2.07
N GLN A 114 1.46 9.47 -1.19
CA GLN A 114 2.81 9.09 -0.83
C GLN A 114 2.84 8.47 0.57
N GLY A 115 3.43 7.29 0.67
CA GLY A 115 3.66 6.63 1.96
C GLY A 115 4.91 7.16 2.67
N PRO A 116 5.17 6.68 3.89
CA PRO A 116 6.25 7.21 4.74
C PRO A 116 7.66 6.88 4.24
N ASN A 117 7.80 5.89 3.38
CA ASN A 117 9.08 5.53 2.76
C ASN A 117 9.12 5.96 1.30
N LEU A 118 8.32 6.97 0.95
CA LEU A 118 8.14 7.53 -0.38
C LEU A 118 7.53 6.53 -1.37
N GLU A 119 6.91 5.48 -0.86
CA GLU A 119 6.18 4.52 -1.70
C GLU A 119 4.95 5.20 -2.31
N ARG A 120 4.66 4.82 -3.54
CA ARG A 120 3.50 5.33 -4.28
C ARG A 120 2.31 4.43 -4.00
N LEU A 121 1.30 4.98 -3.35
CA LEU A 121 0.08 4.27 -2.99
C LEU A 121 -1.05 4.78 -3.87
N GLU A 122 -1.49 3.95 -4.79
CA GLU A 122 -2.61 4.27 -5.67
C GLU A 122 -3.90 3.76 -5.06
N PHE A 123 -4.96 4.55 -5.18
CA PHE A 123 -6.32 4.14 -4.84
C PHE A 123 -7.12 4.23 -6.13
N ALA A 124 -7.77 3.15 -6.51
CA ALA A 124 -8.40 3.05 -7.82
C ALA A 124 -9.78 2.42 -7.73
N GLN A 125 -10.71 2.95 -8.55
CA GLN A 125 -12.07 2.45 -8.65
C GLN A 125 -12.39 2.13 -10.10
N HIS A 126 -12.78 0.88 -10.37
CA HIS A 126 -13.35 0.53 -11.67
C HIS A 126 -14.73 1.15 -11.80
N ILE A 127 -14.96 1.88 -12.88
CA ILE A 127 -16.28 2.47 -13.15
C ILE A 127 -17.23 1.37 -13.61
N LYS A 128 -18.44 1.36 -13.05
CA LYS A 128 -19.45 0.33 -13.33
C LYS A 128 -20.63 0.88 -14.13
#